data_27a5fc052bb97472653c8be5220fdb0d
#
_entry.id   27a5fc052bb97472653c8be5220fdb0d
#
_cell.length_a   1.000
_cell.length_b   1.000
_cell.length_c   1.000
_cell.angle_alpha   90.00
_cell.angle_beta   90.00
_cell.angle_gamma   90.00
#
_symmetry.space_group_name_H-M   'P 1'
#
loop_
_entity.id
_entity.type
_entity.pdbx_description
1 polymer ?
#
loop_
_entity_poly.entity_id
_entity_poly.type
_entity_poly.pdbx_seq_one_letter_code
_entity_poly.pdbx_strand_id
1 'polypeptide(L)'
;MSASASAKSSAARVPVSEDALVEGWEKYPGPLKLTGEYMGEYQPATDSSPAKNVPKPLKTVPHREEPTFQGAYETLRAYYSAQITALKDGHYADQAIELTYPADKSAIDEVKAVKELYEQNGWYMDFTCSISMRNTEPRTALKNGDGYVEIMMDAKYSATAIHQPDGTERKIPAITQVAIPHVMLYTEGKWWRIGNDYLNERLNGGKGSSASSGSGGSSSAGSSGSSSSGRGSTKV
;
A
#
# COMPACT_ATOMS: atom_id res chain seq x y z
N MET A 1 -32.55 23.00 -33.59
CA MET A 1 -31.61 22.06 -32.91
C MET A 1 -30.59 22.91 -32.19
N SER A 2 -30.77 23.10 -30.86
CA SER A 2 -29.88 23.92 -30.06
C SER A 2 -28.94 22.96 -29.32
N ALA A 3 -27.66 23.04 -29.62
CA ALA A 3 -26.62 22.32 -28.93
C ALA A 3 -26.31 23.04 -27.59
N SER A 4 -26.73 22.46 -26.48
CA SER A 4 -26.29 22.89 -25.15
C SER A 4 -24.84 22.49 -24.94
N ALA A 5 -23.93 23.46 -25.02
CA ALA A 5 -22.55 23.31 -24.59
C ALA A 5 -22.54 23.31 -23.05
N SER A 6 -22.32 22.13 -22.44
CA SER A 6 -22.02 22.03 -21.01
C SER A 6 -20.68 22.71 -20.74
N ALA A 7 -20.72 23.91 -20.20
CA ALA A 7 -19.55 24.57 -19.61
C ALA A 7 -19.10 23.76 -18.39
N LYS A 8 -18.01 23.00 -18.52
CA LYS A 8 -17.28 22.48 -17.35
C LYS A 8 -16.80 23.68 -16.55
N SER A 9 -17.42 23.89 -15.38
CA SER A 9 -16.96 24.84 -14.38
C SER A 9 -15.52 24.46 -14.02
N SER A 10 -14.54 25.24 -14.42
CA SER A 10 -13.19 25.15 -13.91
C SER A 10 -13.22 25.75 -12.50
N ALA A 11 -13.46 24.93 -11.49
CA ALA A 11 -13.22 25.35 -10.13
C ALA A 11 -11.78 25.89 -10.06
N ALA A 12 -11.62 27.11 -9.54
CA ALA A 12 -10.31 27.74 -9.38
C ALA A 12 -9.44 26.77 -8.56
N ARG A 13 -8.35 26.26 -9.17
CA ARG A 13 -7.42 25.39 -8.47
C ARG A 13 -6.84 26.16 -7.30
N VAL A 14 -6.94 25.60 -6.09
CA VAL A 14 -6.27 26.13 -4.90
C VAL A 14 -4.76 26.08 -5.19
N PRO A 15 -4.01 27.19 -5.07
CA PRO A 15 -2.58 27.17 -5.28
C PRO A 15 -1.90 26.21 -4.29
N VAL A 16 -1.07 25.33 -4.79
CA VAL A 16 -0.24 24.45 -3.97
C VAL A 16 1.08 25.14 -3.72
N SER A 17 1.57 25.19 -2.47
CA SER A 17 2.91 25.68 -2.12
C SER A 17 3.71 24.61 -1.42
N GLU A 18 5.04 24.58 -1.60
CA GLU A 18 5.89 23.61 -0.93
C GLU A 18 5.80 23.73 0.59
N ASP A 19 5.75 24.95 1.11
CA ASP A 19 5.62 25.20 2.57
C ASP A 19 4.35 24.56 3.14
N ALA A 20 3.20 24.71 2.45
CA ALA A 20 1.94 24.10 2.90
C ALA A 20 1.99 22.56 2.89
N LEU A 21 2.81 21.96 2.01
CA LEU A 21 2.98 20.52 1.88
C LEU A 21 3.79 19.91 3.04
N VAL A 22 4.50 20.69 3.83
CA VAL A 22 5.27 20.23 5.00
C VAL A 22 4.80 20.85 6.31
N GLU A 23 4.02 21.91 6.28
CA GLU A 23 3.62 22.61 7.50
C GLU A 23 2.99 21.68 8.53
N GLY A 24 3.55 21.67 9.74
CA GLY A 24 3.02 20.94 10.88
C GLY A 24 3.19 19.41 10.83
N TRP A 25 4.05 18.89 9.96
CA TRP A 25 4.32 17.46 9.83
C TRP A 25 4.82 16.82 11.14
N GLU A 26 5.51 17.58 12.00
CA GLU A 26 6.12 17.12 13.26
C GLU A 26 5.08 16.61 14.28
N LYS A 27 3.79 16.89 14.03
CA LYS A 27 2.68 16.44 14.88
C LYS A 27 2.24 15.00 14.60
N TYR A 28 2.72 14.39 13.49
CA TYR A 28 2.22 13.13 12.98
C TYR A 28 3.11 11.89 13.17
N PRO A 29 4.43 12.00 13.50
CA PRO A 29 5.26 10.81 13.72
C PRO A 29 4.68 9.88 14.76
N GLY A 30 4.83 8.58 14.53
CA GLY A 30 4.37 7.54 15.44
C GLY A 30 3.34 6.60 14.81
N PRO A 31 2.73 5.72 15.62
CA PRO A 31 1.81 4.70 15.14
C PRO A 31 0.53 5.28 14.53
N LEU A 32 0.15 4.77 13.36
CA LEU A 32 -1.12 5.10 12.72
C LEU A 32 -2.29 4.39 13.39
N LYS A 33 -3.36 5.12 13.66
CA LYS A 33 -4.65 4.54 14.08
C LYS A 33 -5.42 4.13 12.84
N LEU A 34 -5.46 2.83 12.55
CA LEU A 34 -5.96 2.28 11.29
C LEU A 34 -7.32 1.61 11.40
N THR A 35 -7.79 1.32 12.61
CA THR A 35 -9.06 0.63 12.82
C THR A 35 -10.23 1.59 12.94
N GLY A 36 -11.28 1.33 12.18
CA GLY A 36 -12.58 1.96 12.33
C GLY A 36 -13.48 1.22 13.33
N GLU A 37 -14.79 1.34 13.16
CA GLU A 37 -15.78 0.72 14.05
C GLU A 37 -15.88 -0.79 13.83
N TYR A 38 -15.98 -1.54 14.94
CA TYR A 38 -16.33 -2.95 14.92
C TYR A 38 -17.84 -3.12 14.79
N MET A 39 -18.27 -4.06 13.94
CA MET A 39 -19.68 -4.42 13.75
C MET A 39 -20.16 -5.55 14.69
N GLY A 40 -19.29 -6.02 15.55
CA GLY A 40 -19.49 -7.12 16.46
C GLY A 40 -18.17 -7.62 17.00
N GLU A 41 -18.18 -8.75 17.71
CA GLU A 41 -16.96 -9.40 18.16
C GLU A 41 -16.17 -9.94 16.96
N TYR A 42 -14.93 -9.48 16.81
CA TYR A 42 -14.03 -9.91 15.75
C TYR A 42 -13.74 -11.41 15.88
N GLN A 43 -13.92 -12.15 14.81
CA GLN A 43 -13.56 -13.56 14.70
C GLN A 43 -12.42 -13.69 13.68
N PRO A 44 -11.24 -14.16 14.10
CA PRO A 44 -10.12 -14.35 13.18
C PRO A 44 -10.42 -15.40 12.11
N ALA A 45 -9.74 -15.31 10.97
CA ALA A 45 -9.81 -16.33 9.94
C ALA A 45 -9.24 -17.67 10.45
N THR A 46 -9.81 -18.76 9.97
CA THR A 46 -9.41 -20.14 10.25
C THR A 46 -9.14 -20.87 8.92
N ASP A 47 -8.67 -22.11 8.99
CA ASP A 47 -8.45 -22.95 7.80
C ASP A 47 -9.76 -23.24 7.02
N SER A 48 -10.92 -23.04 7.63
CA SER A 48 -12.23 -23.34 7.05
C SER A 48 -13.11 -22.13 6.77
N SER A 49 -12.71 -20.93 7.21
CA SER A 49 -13.52 -19.73 7.02
C SER A 49 -12.69 -18.44 7.08
N PRO A 50 -13.03 -17.44 6.26
CA PRO A 50 -12.45 -16.11 6.38
C PRO A 50 -12.83 -15.45 7.71
N ALA A 51 -12.13 -14.36 8.04
CA ALA A 51 -12.43 -13.55 9.23
C ALA A 51 -13.86 -12.97 9.17
N LYS A 52 -14.48 -12.78 10.33
CA LYS A 52 -15.81 -12.17 10.45
C LYS A 52 -15.77 -10.96 11.37
N ASN A 53 -16.75 -10.06 11.17
CA ASN A 53 -16.85 -8.81 11.92
C ASN A 53 -15.55 -8.01 11.90
N VAL A 54 -14.88 -8.00 10.74
CA VAL A 54 -13.68 -7.22 10.51
C VAL A 54 -14.00 -5.74 10.74
N PRO A 55 -13.14 -4.99 11.49
CA PRO A 55 -13.38 -3.57 11.70
C PRO A 55 -13.46 -2.84 10.37
N LYS A 56 -14.48 -2.01 10.20
CA LYS A 56 -14.62 -1.21 8.98
C LYS A 56 -13.41 -0.28 8.82
N PRO A 57 -12.97 -0.01 7.60
CA PRO A 57 -11.97 1.01 7.38
C PRO A 57 -12.52 2.41 7.70
N LEU A 58 -11.64 3.38 7.84
CA LEU A 58 -12.03 4.77 8.09
C LEU A 58 -12.92 5.28 6.95
N LYS A 59 -14.15 5.64 7.26
CA LYS A 59 -15.17 6.02 6.26
C LYS A 59 -14.90 7.39 5.64
N THR A 60 -14.36 8.31 6.42
CA THR A 60 -14.12 9.69 6.00
C THR A 60 -12.62 9.97 5.95
N VAL A 61 -12.22 10.76 4.97
CA VAL A 61 -10.86 11.26 4.84
C VAL A 61 -10.91 12.77 5.02
N PRO A 62 -10.74 13.28 6.26
CA PRO A 62 -10.75 14.71 6.50
C PRO A 62 -9.59 15.37 5.74
N HIS A 63 -9.78 16.62 5.34
CA HIS A 63 -8.77 17.44 4.66
C HIS A 63 -8.24 16.89 3.32
N ARG A 64 -8.90 15.87 2.74
CA ARG A 64 -8.45 15.26 1.47
C ARG A 64 -8.37 16.27 0.31
N GLU A 65 -9.20 17.30 0.35
CA GLU A 65 -9.26 18.32 -0.69
C GLU A 65 -8.35 19.52 -0.42
N GLU A 66 -7.65 19.52 0.71
CA GLU A 66 -6.73 20.59 1.10
C GLU A 66 -5.30 20.24 0.67
N PRO A 67 -4.57 21.12 -0.06
CA PRO A 67 -3.19 20.90 -0.45
C PRO A 67 -2.21 21.13 0.72
N THR A 68 -2.37 20.38 1.81
CA THR A 68 -1.60 20.46 3.04
C THR A 68 -1.01 19.11 3.41
N PHE A 69 0.03 19.10 4.26
CA PHE A 69 0.56 17.87 4.82
C PHE A 69 -0.52 17.05 5.54
N GLN A 70 -1.39 17.70 6.28
CA GLN A 70 -2.51 17.05 6.96
C GLN A 70 -3.37 16.26 5.97
N GLY A 71 -3.74 16.86 4.83
CA GLY A 71 -4.55 16.18 3.80
C GLY A 71 -3.84 14.97 3.21
N ALA A 72 -2.54 15.07 2.95
CA ALA A 72 -1.72 13.95 2.48
C ALA A 72 -1.67 12.81 3.51
N TYR A 73 -1.38 13.12 4.77
CA TYR A 73 -1.29 12.16 5.86
C TYR A 73 -2.62 11.44 6.12
N GLU A 74 -3.73 12.18 6.22
CA GLU A 74 -5.05 11.60 6.46
C GLU A 74 -5.49 10.69 5.30
N THR A 75 -5.14 11.04 4.07
CA THR A 75 -5.41 10.20 2.89
C THR A 75 -4.57 8.92 2.94
N LEU A 76 -3.29 9.01 3.28
CA LEU A 76 -2.41 7.85 3.45
C LEU A 76 -2.91 6.94 4.57
N ARG A 77 -3.31 7.51 5.72
CA ARG A 77 -3.88 6.78 6.85
C ARG A 77 -5.16 6.03 6.46
N ALA A 78 -6.05 6.68 5.73
CA ALA A 78 -7.28 6.06 5.24
C ALA A 78 -6.99 4.95 4.22
N TYR A 79 -6.02 5.15 3.32
CA TYR A 79 -5.57 4.12 2.40
C TYR A 79 -5.08 2.86 3.13
N TYR A 80 -4.21 3.02 4.12
CA TYR A 80 -3.73 1.88 4.92
C TYR A 80 -4.85 1.20 5.70
N SER A 81 -5.76 1.99 6.27
CA SER A 81 -6.94 1.45 6.95
C SER A 81 -7.74 0.55 6.00
N ALA A 82 -8.03 1.04 4.79
CA ALA A 82 -8.77 0.28 3.77
C ALA A 82 -7.98 -0.95 3.29
N GLN A 83 -6.69 -0.81 3.01
CA GLN A 83 -5.84 -1.91 2.54
C GLN A 83 -5.73 -3.04 3.58
N ILE A 84 -5.48 -2.72 4.85
CA ILE A 84 -5.36 -3.72 5.91
C ILE A 84 -6.71 -4.40 6.17
N THR A 85 -7.80 -3.64 6.12
CA THR A 85 -9.14 -4.22 6.23
C THR A 85 -9.42 -5.14 5.04
N ALA A 86 -9.06 -4.74 3.81
CA ALA A 86 -9.22 -5.55 2.61
C ALA A 86 -8.44 -6.88 2.69
N LEU A 87 -7.25 -6.89 3.29
CA LEU A 87 -6.49 -8.12 3.53
C LEU A 87 -7.20 -9.07 4.51
N LYS A 88 -8.12 -8.58 5.33
CA LYS A 88 -8.95 -9.39 6.26
C LYS A 88 -10.33 -9.70 5.70
N ASP A 89 -10.84 -8.85 4.83
CA ASP A 89 -12.12 -8.99 4.13
C ASP A 89 -12.06 -8.24 2.79
N GLY A 90 -11.91 -9.00 1.70
CA GLY A 90 -11.74 -8.48 0.33
C GLY A 90 -12.83 -7.52 -0.15
N HIS A 91 -14.02 -7.51 0.47
CA HIS A 91 -15.08 -6.57 0.13
C HIS A 91 -14.70 -5.10 0.36
N TYR A 92 -13.70 -4.83 1.20
CA TYR A 92 -13.21 -3.47 1.45
C TYR A 92 -12.12 -3.00 0.48
N ALA A 93 -11.72 -3.82 -0.49
CA ALA A 93 -10.69 -3.48 -1.47
C ALA A 93 -11.06 -2.23 -2.31
N ASP A 94 -12.33 -2.07 -2.66
CA ASP A 94 -12.80 -0.94 -3.47
C ASP A 94 -12.48 0.41 -2.80
N GLN A 95 -12.52 0.49 -1.46
CA GLN A 95 -12.19 1.72 -0.75
C GLN A 95 -10.70 2.08 -0.85
N ALA A 96 -9.79 1.11 -0.85
CA ALA A 96 -8.37 1.36 -1.09
C ALA A 96 -8.12 1.79 -2.55
N ILE A 97 -8.84 1.20 -3.51
CA ILE A 97 -8.82 1.59 -4.92
C ILE A 97 -9.26 3.05 -5.10
N GLU A 98 -10.32 3.48 -4.42
CA GLU A 98 -10.82 4.87 -4.47
C GLU A 98 -9.83 5.90 -3.92
N LEU A 99 -8.85 5.49 -3.12
CA LEU A 99 -7.79 6.34 -2.58
C LEU A 99 -6.50 6.29 -3.41
N THR A 100 -6.43 5.37 -4.38
CA THR A 100 -5.32 5.24 -5.33
C THR A 100 -5.60 6.05 -6.58
N TYR A 101 -4.57 6.72 -7.13
CA TYR A 101 -4.73 7.51 -8.33
C TYR A 101 -5.18 6.64 -9.52
N PRO A 102 -6.24 7.03 -10.26
CA PRO A 102 -6.87 6.15 -11.26
C PRO A 102 -5.95 5.73 -12.42
N ALA A 103 -4.90 6.50 -12.70
CA ALA A 103 -3.93 6.14 -13.74
C ALA A 103 -2.83 5.20 -13.24
N ASP A 104 -2.69 4.99 -11.95
CA ASP A 104 -1.74 4.04 -11.36
C ASP A 104 -2.32 2.62 -11.39
N LYS A 105 -2.24 2.00 -12.57
CA LYS A 105 -2.82 0.68 -12.81
C LYS A 105 -2.18 -0.41 -11.97
N SER A 106 -0.85 -0.36 -11.81
CA SER A 106 -0.10 -1.36 -11.01
C SER A 106 -0.60 -1.39 -9.57
N ALA A 107 -0.69 -0.23 -8.91
CA ALA A 107 -1.15 -0.14 -7.54
C ALA A 107 -2.64 -0.55 -7.38
N ILE A 108 -3.46 -0.25 -8.38
CA ILE A 108 -4.87 -0.68 -8.41
C ILE A 108 -4.97 -2.20 -8.57
N ASP A 109 -4.18 -2.78 -9.46
CA ASP A 109 -4.22 -4.23 -9.74
C ASP A 109 -3.71 -5.05 -8.54
N GLU A 110 -2.74 -4.55 -7.77
CA GLU A 110 -2.34 -5.17 -6.50
C GLU A 110 -3.51 -5.27 -5.50
N VAL A 111 -4.31 -4.22 -5.37
CA VAL A 111 -5.47 -4.22 -4.47
C VAL A 111 -6.60 -5.09 -5.03
N LYS A 112 -6.82 -5.09 -6.35
CA LYS A 112 -7.81 -5.95 -6.99
C LYS A 112 -7.49 -7.43 -6.82
N ALA A 113 -6.22 -7.83 -6.86
CA ALA A 113 -5.83 -9.21 -6.64
C ALA A 113 -6.26 -9.73 -5.26
N VAL A 114 -6.33 -8.86 -4.25
CA VAL A 114 -6.89 -9.23 -2.93
C VAL A 114 -8.40 -9.49 -3.05
N LYS A 115 -9.13 -8.62 -3.73
CA LYS A 115 -10.57 -8.79 -3.94
C LYS A 115 -10.89 -10.10 -4.68
N GLU A 116 -10.17 -10.35 -5.78
CA GLU A 116 -10.30 -11.56 -6.59
C GLU A 116 -10.02 -12.84 -5.79
N LEU A 117 -9.03 -12.82 -4.89
CA LEU A 117 -8.75 -13.93 -3.99
C LEU A 117 -10.00 -14.30 -3.16
N TYR A 118 -10.65 -13.30 -2.55
CA TYR A 118 -11.85 -13.51 -1.74
C TYR A 118 -13.07 -13.94 -2.58
N GLU A 119 -13.24 -13.39 -3.77
CA GLU A 119 -14.30 -13.78 -4.73
C GLU A 119 -14.17 -15.25 -5.18
N GLN A 120 -12.93 -15.77 -5.17
CA GLN A 120 -12.62 -17.17 -5.49
C GLN A 120 -12.60 -18.09 -4.26
N ASN A 121 -13.11 -17.65 -3.11
CA ASN A 121 -13.10 -18.38 -1.85
C ASN A 121 -11.68 -18.65 -1.29
N GLY A 122 -10.71 -17.82 -1.60
CA GLY A 122 -9.46 -17.74 -0.89
C GLY A 122 -9.49 -16.60 0.15
N TRP A 123 -8.61 -16.62 1.15
CA TRP A 123 -8.51 -15.56 2.17
C TRP A 123 -7.16 -15.54 2.85
N TYR A 124 -6.84 -14.41 3.44
CA TYR A 124 -5.70 -14.29 4.35
C TYR A 124 -6.08 -14.84 5.72
N MET A 125 -5.22 -15.68 6.29
CA MET A 125 -5.27 -16.07 7.69
C MET A 125 -5.04 -14.85 8.58
N ASP A 126 -5.37 -14.95 9.87
CA ASP A 126 -5.23 -13.81 10.76
C ASP A 126 -3.77 -13.32 10.86
N PHE A 127 -3.59 -12.02 10.96
CA PHE A 127 -2.30 -11.38 11.13
C PHE A 127 -2.44 -10.07 11.92
N THR A 128 -1.34 -9.66 12.51
CA THR A 128 -1.20 -8.34 13.13
C THR A 128 -0.34 -7.44 12.26
N CYS A 129 -0.69 -6.17 12.25
CA CYS A 129 0.05 -5.15 11.53
C CYS A 129 0.21 -3.91 12.39
N SER A 130 1.40 -3.32 12.34
CA SER A 130 1.64 -1.98 12.88
C SER A 130 2.36 -1.14 11.84
N ILE A 131 1.84 0.05 11.58
CA ILE A 131 2.42 1.03 10.66
C ILE A 131 2.64 2.30 11.45
N SER A 132 3.79 2.92 11.25
CA SER A 132 4.13 4.18 11.92
C SER A 132 4.83 5.14 10.96
N MET A 133 4.50 6.42 11.06
CA MET A 133 5.24 7.48 10.40
C MET A 133 6.56 7.73 11.15
N ARG A 134 7.65 7.81 10.41
CA ARG A 134 8.97 8.17 10.97
C ARG A 134 9.03 9.64 11.33
N ASN A 135 9.83 9.95 12.34
CA ASN A 135 10.18 11.33 12.67
C ASN A 135 11.28 11.83 11.71
N THR A 136 10.91 11.98 10.44
CA THR A 136 11.77 12.46 9.36
C THR A 136 10.95 13.42 8.53
N GLU A 137 11.50 14.58 8.25
CA GLU A 137 10.84 15.59 7.44
C GLU A 137 10.45 15.02 6.07
N PRO A 138 9.20 15.19 5.65
CA PRO A 138 8.74 14.74 4.34
C PRO A 138 9.47 15.46 3.21
N ARG A 139 9.69 14.77 2.11
CA ARG A 139 10.17 15.40 0.89
C ARG A 139 9.00 15.85 0.05
N THR A 140 9.11 17.05 -0.53
CA THR A 140 8.07 17.62 -1.38
C THR A 140 8.59 17.99 -2.74
N ALA A 141 7.69 18.06 -3.71
CA ALA A 141 7.95 18.60 -5.02
C ALA A 141 6.67 19.20 -5.62
N LEU A 142 6.84 20.24 -6.41
CA LEU A 142 5.79 20.80 -7.28
C LEU A 142 6.14 20.53 -8.74
N LYS A 143 5.21 19.97 -9.50
CA LYS A 143 5.38 19.73 -10.93
C LYS A 143 4.06 19.92 -11.69
N ASN A 144 4.04 20.79 -12.65
CA ASN A 144 2.88 21.07 -13.50
C ASN A 144 1.61 21.47 -12.74
N GLY A 145 1.76 22.11 -11.58
CA GLY A 145 0.64 22.49 -10.69
C GLY A 145 0.14 21.37 -9.79
N ASP A 146 0.77 20.18 -9.83
CA ASP A 146 0.54 19.09 -8.90
C ASP A 146 1.51 19.15 -7.71
N GLY A 147 1.05 18.76 -6.52
CA GLY A 147 1.87 18.66 -5.32
C GLY A 147 2.21 17.19 -5.00
N TYR A 148 3.44 16.95 -4.61
CA TYR A 148 3.94 15.64 -4.19
C TYR A 148 4.48 15.70 -2.78
N VAL A 149 4.13 14.71 -1.96
CA VAL A 149 4.68 14.52 -0.61
C VAL A 149 5.14 13.08 -0.46
N GLU A 150 6.42 12.89 -0.16
CA GLU A 150 6.98 11.59 0.20
C GLU A 150 7.06 11.48 1.72
N ILE A 151 6.34 10.52 2.29
CA ILE A 151 6.26 10.25 3.72
C ILE A 151 7.00 8.94 4.01
N MET A 152 7.95 8.97 4.94
CA MET A 152 8.71 7.78 5.33
C MET A 152 7.96 6.99 6.40
N MET A 153 7.71 5.72 6.14
CA MET A 153 6.94 4.83 7.02
C MET A 153 7.77 3.63 7.45
N ASP A 154 7.47 3.11 8.63
CA ASP A 154 7.88 1.79 9.09
C ASP A 154 6.65 0.89 9.17
N ALA A 155 6.78 -0.35 8.72
CA ALA A 155 5.69 -1.33 8.78
C ALA A 155 6.19 -2.68 9.31
N LYS A 156 5.37 -3.31 10.16
CA LYS A 156 5.62 -4.66 10.67
C LYS A 156 4.35 -5.48 10.51
N TYR A 157 4.51 -6.64 9.89
CA TYR A 157 3.45 -7.63 9.73
C TYR A 157 3.89 -8.92 10.39
N SER A 158 3.02 -9.56 11.17
CA SER A 158 3.28 -10.92 11.68
C SER A 158 3.33 -11.92 10.52
N ALA A 159 3.87 -13.10 10.77
CA ALA A 159 3.71 -14.22 9.85
C ALA A 159 2.22 -14.54 9.69
N THR A 160 1.82 -14.96 8.50
CA THR A 160 0.46 -15.37 8.16
C THR A 160 0.49 -16.43 7.06
N ALA A 161 -0.66 -16.85 6.57
CA ALA A 161 -0.79 -17.67 5.39
C ALA A 161 -1.96 -17.15 4.52
N ILE A 162 -1.98 -17.57 3.28
CA ILE A 162 -3.13 -17.39 2.39
C ILE A 162 -3.73 -18.77 2.15
N HIS A 163 -4.98 -18.92 2.52
CA HIS A 163 -5.80 -20.04 2.08
C HIS A 163 -6.17 -19.81 0.61
N GLN A 164 -5.71 -20.72 -0.27
CA GLN A 164 -5.93 -20.62 -1.71
C GLN A 164 -7.29 -21.21 -2.11
N PRO A 165 -7.86 -20.80 -3.25
CA PRO A 165 -9.12 -21.36 -3.75
C PRO A 165 -9.13 -22.88 -3.96
N ASP A 166 -7.97 -23.46 -4.19
CA ASP A 166 -7.79 -24.92 -4.36
C ASP A 166 -7.64 -25.69 -3.02
N GLY A 167 -7.77 -24.99 -1.89
CA GLY A 167 -7.64 -25.54 -0.54
C GLY A 167 -6.18 -25.65 -0.05
N THR A 168 -5.19 -25.24 -0.83
CA THR A 168 -3.80 -25.22 -0.38
C THR A 168 -3.50 -23.95 0.44
N GLU A 169 -2.43 -24.01 1.22
CA GLU A 169 -1.93 -22.86 1.97
C GLU A 169 -0.62 -22.33 1.40
N ARG A 170 -0.53 -21.01 1.23
CA ARG A 170 0.71 -20.30 0.95
C ARG A 170 1.16 -19.50 2.18
N LYS A 171 2.21 -19.95 2.84
CA LYS A 171 2.79 -19.26 4.01
C LYS A 171 3.47 -17.96 3.61
N ILE A 172 3.25 -16.93 4.41
CA ILE A 172 3.88 -15.62 4.29
C ILE A 172 4.68 -15.38 5.57
N PRO A 173 6.01 -15.21 5.51
CA PRO A 173 6.83 -14.94 6.68
C PRO A 173 6.48 -13.56 7.26
N ALA A 174 6.86 -13.35 8.52
CA ALA A 174 6.80 -12.01 9.11
C ALA A 174 7.67 -11.03 8.32
N ILE A 175 7.15 -9.83 8.12
CA ILE A 175 7.80 -8.79 7.34
C ILE A 175 8.03 -7.58 8.23
N THR A 176 9.27 -7.09 8.24
CA THR A 176 9.60 -5.79 8.84
C THR A 176 10.22 -4.93 7.75
N GLN A 177 9.60 -3.81 7.49
CA GLN A 177 10.05 -2.82 6.53
C GLN A 177 10.35 -1.53 7.27
N VAL A 178 11.48 -0.91 6.97
CA VAL A 178 11.96 0.30 7.64
C VAL A 178 12.25 1.35 6.59
N ALA A 179 11.83 2.58 6.87
CA ALA A 179 12.05 3.73 6.00
C ALA A 179 11.52 3.52 4.56
N ILE A 180 10.28 3.02 4.44
CA ILE A 180 9.63 2.87 3.14
C ILE A 180 9.06 4.22 2.71
N PRO A 181 9.42 4.72 1.53
CA PRO A 181 8.82 5.94 1.00
C PRO A 181 7.39 5.66 0.50
N HIS A 182 6.45 6.48 0.93
CA HIS A 182 5.09 6.51 0.40
C HIS A 182 4.81 7.86 -0.22
N VAL A 183 4.42 7.86 -1.48
CA VAL A 183 4.19 9.10 -2.21
C VAL A 183 2.71 9.39 -2.31
N MET A 184 2.37 10.61 -1.91
CA MET A 184 1.05 11.20 -2.04
C MET A 184 1.07 12.25 -3.14
N LEU A 185 0.07 12.22 -4.00
CA LEU A 185 -0.11 13.14 -5.13
C LEU A 185 -1.35 14.01 -4.89
N TYR A 186 -1.16 15.32 -4.84
CA TYR A 186 -2.27 16.27 -4.91
C TYR A 186 -2.48 16.70 -6.35
N THR A 187 -3.60 16.30 -6.91
CA THR A 187 -4.04 16.70 -8.26
C THR A 187 -5.57 16.67 -8.35
N GLU A 188 -6.13 17.41 -9.27
CA GLU A 188 -7.59 17.45 -9.46
C GLU A 188 -8.37 17.85 -8.18
N GLY A 189 -7.74 18.66 -7.30
CA GLY A 189 -8.35 19.19 -6.08
C GLY A 189 -8.39 18.22 -4.91
N LYS A 190 -7.65 17.10 -4.94
CA LYS A 190 -7.59 16.15 -3.82
C LYS A 190 -6.32 15.32 -3.80
N TRP A 191 -6.07 14.69 -2.64
CA TRP A 191 -4.96 13.78 -2.44
C TRP A 191 -5.26 12.36 -2.93
N TRP A 192 -4.22 11.71 -3.45
CA TRP A 192 -4.19 10.35 -3.93
C TRP A 192 -2.92 9.62 -3.48
N ARG A 193 -3.04 8.34 -3.18
CA ARG A 193 -1.85 7.49 -3.06
C ARG A 193 -1.37 7.10 -4.46
N ILE A 194 -0.05 7.12 -4.69
CA ILE A 194 0.58 6.60 -5.91
C ILE A 194 1.72 5.64 -5.58
N GLY A 195 1.95 4.65 -6.44
CA GLY A 195 3.10 3.76 -6.39
C GLY A 195 4.36 4.41 -6.93
N ASN A 196 5.51 3.86 -6.53
CA ASN A 196 6.81 4.38 -6.95
C ASN A 196 7.04 4.23 -8.47
N ASP A 197 6.53 3.16 -9.08
CA ASP A 197 6.66 2.94 -10.53
C ASP A 197 5.92 4.02 -11.31
N TYR A 198 4.68 4.29 -10.92
CA TYR A 198 3.90 5.37 -11.52
C TYR A 198 4.53 6.75 -11.31
N LEU A 199 5.08 7.00 -10.11
CA LEU A 199 5.83 8.23 -9.83
C LEU A 199 7.00 8.40 -10.80
N ASN A 200 7.80 7.35 -10.97
CA ASN A 200 8.98 7.36 -11.86
C ASN A 200 8.58 7.63 -13.31
N GLU A 201 7.52 7.00 -13.80
CA GLU A 201 7.01 7.28 -15.15
C GLU A 201 6.55 8.74 -15.31
N ARG A 202 5.81 9.26 -14.33
CA ARG A 202 5.29 10.62 -14.36
C ARG A 202 6.38 11.68 -14.24
N LEU A 203 7.39 11.45 -13.41
CA LEU A 203 8.51 12.41 -13.24
C LEU A 203 9.51 12.37 -14.38
N ASN A 204 9.76 11.20 -14.96
CA ASN A 204 10.76 11.03 -16.01
C ASN A 204 10.22 11.21 -17.44
N GLY A 205 8.92 11.52 -17.59
CA GLY A 205 8.33 11.88 -18.88
C GLY A 205 8.25 10.73 -19.87
N GLY A 206 7.89 9.51 -19.44
CA GLY A 206 7.50 8.43 -20.35
C GLY A 206 8.59 7.95 -21.33
N LYS A 207 9.88 8.13 -21.04
CA LYS A 207 10.93 7.40 -21.73
C LYS A 207 10.92 5.97 -21.22
N GLY A 208 10.29 5.10 -22.01
CA GLY A 208 10.01 3.72 -21.68
C GLY A 208 11.16 3.01 -20.99
N SER A 209 10.96 2.71 -19.73
CA SER A 209 11.67 1.71 -19.02
C SER A 209 11.00 0.39 -19.39
N SER A 210 11.59 -0.32 -20.35
CA SER A 210 11.27 -1.72 -20.57
C SER A 210 11.52 -2.47 -19.28
N ALA A 211 10.44 -3.00 -18.72
CA ALA A 211 10.39 -3.75 -17.50
C ALA A 211 11.49 -4.82 -17.45
N SER A 212 12.41 -4.71 -16.53
CA SER A 212 13.07 -5.87 -16.00
C SER A 212 12.23 -6.37 -14.83
N SER A 213 11.29 -7.25 -15.12
CA SER A 213 10.66 -8.11 -14.14
C SER A 213 11.74 -9.04 -13.59
N GLY A 214 12.41 -8.59 -12.54
CA GLY A 214 13.32 -9.39 -11.72
C GLY A 214 12.47 -10.29 -10.84
N SER A 215 11.97 -11.37 -11.44
CA SER A 215 11.49 -12.55 -10.75
C SER A 215 12.58 -13.01 -9.82
N GLY A 216 12.37 -12.87 -8.50
CA GLY A 216 13.22 -13.42 -7.47
C GLY A 216 13.32 -14.92 -7.64
N GLY A 217 14.45 -15.37 -8.18
CA GLY A 217 14.75 -16.76 -8.42
C GLY A 217 14.77 -17.56 -7.12
N SER A 218 13.92 -18.53 -7.08
CA SER A 218 13.95 -19.70 -6.27
C SER A 218 15.32 -20.37 -6.41
N SER A 219 16.16 -20.35 -5.38
CA SER A 219 17.36 -21.17 -5.30
C SER A 219 16.98 -22.61 -5.00
N SER A 220 16.93 -23.41 -6.05
CA SER A 220 16.93 -24.87 -5.97
C SER A 220 18.29 -25.37 -5.49
N ALA A 221 18.32 -25.99 -4.33
CA ALA A 221 19.42 -26.80 -3.86
C ALA A 221 19.54 -28.05 -4.75
N GLY A 222 20.59 -28.12 -5.53
CA GLY A 222 21.01 -29.30 -6.25
C GLY A 222 22.11 -30.03 -5.49
N SER A 223 21.77 -31.20 -4.98
CA SER A 223 22.68 -32.23 -4.44
C SER A 223 23.36 -32.98 -5.56
N SER A 224 24.67 -33.14 -5.46
CA SER A 224 25.43 -34.30 -5.97
C SER A 224 26.87 -34.12 -5.53
N GLY A 225 27.46 -34.93 -4.65
CA GLY A 225 27.86 -36.30 -4.86
C GLY A 225 29.27 -36.35 -5.43
N SER A 226 30.28 -36.63 -4.59
CA SER A 226 31.28 -37.67 -4.80
C SER A 226 32.60 -37.47 -4.04
N SER A 227 32.81 -38.34 -3.11
CA SER A 227 34.01 -39.11 -2.75
C SER A 227 35.39 -38.61 -3.24
N SER A 228 36.35 -38.47 -2.28
CA SER A 228 37.54 -39.30 -2.28
C SER A 228 38.41 -39.04 -1.02
N SER A 229 38.65 -40.10 -0.33
CA SER A 229 39.78 -40.58 0.44
C SER A 229 41.03 -39.67 0.56
N GLY A 230 41.52 -39.56 1.78
CA GLY A 230 42.86 -39.07 2.09
C GLY A 230 43.20 -39.28 3.57
N ARG A 231 43.86 -40.41 3.87
CA ARG A 231 44.48 -40.76 5.15
C ARG A 231 45.52 -39.72 5.58
N GLY A 232 45.70 -39.59 6.87
CA GLY A 232 46.86 -38.92 7.46
C GLY A 232 46.79 -38.91 8.98
N SER A 233 47.28 -39.97 9.61
CA SER A 233 47.65 -40.04 11.04
C SER A 233 48.77 -39.04 11.38
N THR A 234 48.79 -38.48 12.58
CA THR A 234 49.83 -38.71 13.64
C THR A 234 49.70 -37.68 14.76
N LYS A 235 49.54 -38.22 15.96
CA LYS A 235 50.14 -37.91 17.28
C LYS A 235 50.75 -36.50 17.47
N VAL A 236 50.41 -35.76 18.49
CA VAL A 236 50.86 -35.83 19.89
C VAL A 236 49.84 -35.18 20.76
#